data_fd676fd1f9019bf877357efb7a7e9d17
#
_entry.id   fd676fd1f9019bf877357efb7a7e9d17
#
_cell.length_a   1.000
_cell.length_b   1.000
_cell.length_c   1.000
_cell.angle_alpha   90.00
_cell.angle_beta   90.00
_cell.angle_gamma   90.00
#
_symmetry.space_group_name_H-M   'P 1'
#
loop_
_entity.id
_entity.type
_entity.pdbx_description
1 polymer ?
#
loop_
_entity_poly.entity_id
_entity_poly.type
_entity_poly.pdbx_seq_one_letter_code
_entity_poly.pdbx_strand_id
1 'polypeptide(L)'
;YQLQVWISAGLLGLGTLLSLDVLWTGLRRSLRGRVGMDTLAALSVLFTLADALTLSLAQDREGQLPYTAAALAGLFFLLHGSYHKRCGLRLSCRTAASAAEPYVLTLDEGKWNGRDTYCKWSGVPNGFGSQVQMDDGAQRIYRVVCPLLLLACLLFSLLASYGLGKPQHLLWCLSATPASASSFSGA
;
A
#
# COMPACT_ATOMS: atom_id res chain seq x y z
N TYR A 1 19.86 -23.97 3.84
CA TYR A 1 18.57 -23.46 4.36
C TYR A 1 18.78 -22.21 5.21
N GLN A 2 19.52 -22.25 6.31
CA GLN A 2 19.76 -21.09 7.19
C GLN A 2 20.32 -19.87 6.44
N LEU A 3 21.29 -20.07 5.55
CA LEU A 3 21.85 -19.02 4.72
C LEU A 3 20.78 -18.30 3.87
N GLN A 4 19.85 -19.07 3.29
CA GLN A 4 18.75 -18.53 2.48
C GLN A 4 17.79 -17.69 3.32
N VAL A 5 17.47 -18.12 4.54
CA VAL A 5 16.64 -17.37 5.47
C VAL A 5 17.30 -16.04 5.86
N TRP A 6 18.61 -16.04 6.16
CA TRP A 6 19.36 -14.83 6.48
C TRP A 6 19.49 -13.88 5.30
N ILE A 7 19.72 -14.39 4.08
CA ILE A 7 19.76 -13.56 2.86
C ILE A 7 18.39 -12.93 2.62
N SER A 8 17.30 -13.71 2.75
CA SER A 8 15.94 -13.19 2.54
C SER A 8 15.56 -12.15 3.60
N ALA A 9 15.92 -12.36 4.86
CA ALA A 9 15.75 -11.40 5.93
C ALA A 9 16.57 -10.11 5.71
N GLY A 10 17.80 -10.23 5.24
CA GLY A 10 18.65 -9.09 4.89
C GLY A 10 18.10 -8.26 3.73
N LEU A 11 17.61 -8.92 2.67
CA LEU A 11 16.96 -8.24 1.55
C LEU A 11 15.68 -7.51 1.98
N LEU A 12 14.87 -8.15 2.84
CA LEU A 12 13.67 -7.54 3.38
C LEU A 12 14.03 -6.34 4.28
N GLY A 13 15.07 -6.48 5.10
CA GLY A 13 15.60 -5.40 5.92
C GLY A 13 16.05 -4.19 5.10
N LEU A 14 16.77 -4.42 3.99
CA LEU A 14 17.14 -3.37 3.05
C LEU A 14 15.91 -2.72 2.41
N GLY A 15 14.95 -3.49 1.95
CA GLY A 15 13.69 -2.97 1.40
C GLY A 15 12.92 -2.12 2.40
N THR A 16 12.87 -2.54 3.68
CA THR A 16 12.24 -1.77 4.77
C THR A 16 12.96 -0.46 5.05
N LEU A 17 14.29 -0.46 5.06
CA LEU A 17 15.09 0.76 5.26
C LEU A 17 14.84 1.78 4.16
N LEU A 18 14.77 1.35 2.91
CA LEU A 18 14.50 2.23 1.76
C LEU A 18 13.06 2.79 1.76
N SER A 19 12.12 2.10 2.39
CA SER A 19 10.70 2.47 2.42
C SER A 19 10.20 2.96 3.79
N LEU A 20 11.11 3.27 4.71
CA LEU A 20 10.80 3.64 6.10
C LEU A 20 9.78 4.77 6.22
N ASP A 21 9.87 5.80 5.39
CA ASP A 21 8.94 6.94 5.40
C ASP A 21 7.50 6.52 5.08
N VAL A 22 7.35 5.62 4.09
CA VAL A 22 6.04 5.11 3.67
C VAL A 22 5.48 4.14 4.70
N LEU A 23 6.30 3.23 5.21
CA LEU A 23 5.91 2.27 6.25
C LEU A 23 5.54 2.97 7.54
N TRP A 24 6.32 3.96 7.97
CA TRP A 24 6.02 4.77 9.15
C TRP A 24 4.70 5.53 9.01
N THR A 25 4.46 6.10 7.83
CA THR A 25 3.19 6.78 7.54
C THR A 25 2.01 5.80 7.57
N GLY A 26 2.18 4.61 7.01
CA GLY A 26 1.19 3.53 7.03
C GLY A 26 0.86 3.07 8.46
N LEU A 27 1.87 2.82 9.27
CA LEU A 27 1.71 2.42 10.66
C LEU A 27 1.03 3.52 11.50
N ARG A 28 1.47 4.77 11.34
CA ARG A 28 0.88 5.92 12.05
C ARG A 28 -0.59 6.16 11.66
N ARG A 29 -0.95 5.93 10.40
CA ARG A 29 -2.35 6.00 9.93
C ARG A 29 -3.18 4.87 10.51
N SER A 30 -2.62 3.67 10.63
CA SER A 30 -3.28 2.53 11.27
C SER A 30 -3.66 2.83 12.71
N LEU A 31 -2.74 3.39 13.49
CA LEU A 31 -2.98 3.78 14.89
C LEU A 31 -4.09 4.84 15.03
N ARG A 32 -4.37 5.59 13.97
CA ARG A 32 -5.48 6.57 13.92
C ARG A 32 -6.78 5.99 13.34
N GLY A 33 -6.87 4.68 13.18
CA GLY A 33 -8.04 3.99 12.62
C GLY A 33 -8.25 4.20 11.11
N ARG A 34 -7.25 4.73 10.39
CA ARG A 34 -7.30 4.92 8.94
C ARG A 34 -6.47 3.86 8.24
N VAL A 35 -7.03 2.66 8.13
CA VAL A 35 -6.39 1.53 7.47
C VAL A 35 -6.42 1.75 5.95
N GLY A 36 -5.27 1.63 5.31
CA GLY A 36 -5.11 1.74 3.85
C GLY A 36 -4.10 0.72 3.33
N MET A 37 -3.75 0.83 2.04
CA MET A 37 -2.72 -0.02 1.43
C MET A 37 -1.37 0.08 2.14
N ASP A 38 -0.98 1.30 2.52
CA ASP A 38 0.26 1.55 3.27
C ASP A 38 0.31 0.72 4.56
N THR A 39 -0.86 0.55 5.21
CA THR A 39 -1.00 -0.24 6.45
C THR A 39 -0.86 -1.73 6.18
N LEU A 40 -1.51 -2.25 5.12
CA LEU A 40 -1.41 -3.66 4.76
C LEU A 40 0.03 -4.03 4.42
N ALA A 41 0.72 -3.20 3.63
CA ALA A 41 2.12 -3.41 3.29
C ALA A 41 3.04 -3.35 4.52
N ALA A 42 2.82 -2.38 5.42
CA ALA A 42 3.60 -2.27 6.66
C ALA A 42 3.41 -3.50 7.56
N LEU A 43 2.18 -3.96 7.73
CA LEU A 43 1.90 -5.17 8.52
C LEU A 43 2.47 -6.42 7.87
N SER A 44 2.37 -6.55 6.53
CA SER A 44 2.94 -7.68 5.81
C SER A 44 4.45 -7.78 6.02
N VAL A 45 5.15 -6.65 5.93
CA VAL A 45 6.60 -6.58 6.17
C VAL A 45 6.95 -6.93 7.61
N LEU A 46 6.21 -6.40 8.58
CA LEU A 46 6.44 -6.69 10.01
C LEU A 46 6.23 -8.18 10.31
N PHE A 47 5.15 -8.78 9.82
CA PHE A 47 4.89 -10.21 10.00
C PHE A 47 5.92 -11.07 9.30
N THR A 48 6.35 -10.70 8.09
CA THR A 48 7.39 -11.43 7.35
C THR A 48 8.75 -11.35 8.05
N LEU A 49 9.11 -10.19 8.60
CA LEU A 49 10.32 -10.05 9.41
C LEU A 49 10.24 -10.87 10.70
N ALA A 50 9.11 -10.82 11.40
CA ALA A 50 8.90 -11.63 12.60
C ALA A 50 8.97 -13.13 12.28
N ASP A 51 8.39 -13.56 11.16
CA ASP A 51 8.46 -14.95 10.71
C ASP A 51 9.90 -15.36 10.34
N ALA A 52 10.65 -14.51 9.63
CA ALA A 52 12.05 -14.77 9.31
C ALA A 52 12.92 -14.88 10.56
N LEU A 53 12.68 -14.04 11.58
CA LEU A 53 13.38 -14.12 12.86
C LEU A 53 13.02 -15.40 13.61
N THR A 54 11.74 -15.78 13.65
CA THR A 54 11.33 -17.03 14.31
C THR A 54 11.88 -18.25 13.61
N LEU A 55 11.95 -18.27 12.27
CA LEU A 55 12.56 -19.35 11.48
C LEU A 55 14.07 -19.46 11.72
N SER A 56 14.76 -18.34 11.97
CA SER A 56 16.18 -18.36 12.27
C SER A 56 16.50 -18.86 13.66
N LEU A 57 15.58 -18.67 14.63
CA LEU A 57 15.76 -19.05 16.04
C LEU A 57 15.18 -20.41 16.37
N ALA A 58 14.05 -20.78 15.77
CA ALA A 58 13.36 -22.04 16.02
C ALA A 58 13.58 -23.00 14.86
N GLN A 59 14.36 -24.05 15.08
CA GLN A 59 14.68 -25.09 14.08
C GLN A 59 13.49 -26.01 13.75
N ASP A 60 12.35 -25.82 14.38
CA ASP A 60 11.16 -26.69 14.28
C ASP A 60 10.44 -26.62 12.91
N ARG A 61 10.82 -25.68 12.02
CA ARG A 61 10.19 -25.49 10.71
C ARG A 61 11.20 -25.57 9.55
N GLU A 62 12.07 -26.58 9.58
CA GLU A 62 13.04 -26.79 8.50
C GLU A 62 12.33 -27.00 7.15
N GLY A 63 12.83 -26.33 6.12
CA GLY A 63 12.30 -26.41 4.75
C GLY A 63 11.30 -25.34 4.36
N GLN A 64 10.82 -24.48 5.28
CA GLN A 64 9.95 -23.36 4.95
C GLN A 64 10.76 -22.07 4.77
N LEU A 65 10.44 -21.32 3.72
CA LEU A 65 11.02 -19.99 3.48
C LEU A 65 9.99 -18.89 3.80
N PRO A 66 10.42 -17.76 4.36
CA PRO A 66 9.52 -16.63 4.58
C PRO A 66 9.05 -16.04 3.24
N TYR A 67 7.85 -15.48 3.20
CA TYR A 67 7.26 -14.88 2.00
C TYR A 67 7.88 -13.52 1.62
N THR A 68 9.19 -13.42 1.69
CA THR A 68 9.98 -12.20 1.45
C THR A 68 9.74 -11.63 0.06
N ALA A 69 9.65 -12.48 -0.96
CA ALA A 69 9.44 -12.04 -2.34
C ALA A 69 8.09 -11.33 -2.51
N ALA A 70 7.02 -11.86 -1.92
CA ALA A 70 5.70 -11.23 -1.97
C ALA A 70 5.66 -9.90 -1.18
N ALA A 71 6.30 -9.86 -0.01
CA ALA A 71 6.40 -8.65 0.78
C ALA A 71 7.20 -7.55 0.06
N LEU A 72 8.32 -7.91 -0.58
CA LEU A 72 9.12 -6.99 -1.39
C LEU A 72 8.37 -6.51 -2.63
N ALA A 73 7.62 -7.37 -3.31
CA ALA A 73 6.76 -6.98 -4.43
C ALA A 73 5.70 -5.98 -3.98
N GLY A 74 5.03 -6.22 -2.86
CA GLY A 74 4.08 -5.27 -2.27
C GLY A 74 4.72 -3.91 -1.95
N LEU A 75 5.93 -3.91 -1.38
CA LEU A 75 6.70 -2.68 -1.14
C LEU A 75 7.06 -1.96 -2.43
N PHE A 76 7.50 -2.69 -3.45
CA PHE A 76 7.84 -2.11 -4.74
C PHE A 76 6.64 -1.39 -5.37
N PHE A 77 5.48 -2.03 -5.44
CA PHE A 77 4.26 -1.41 -5.98
C PHE A 77 3.82 -0.20 -5.15
N LEU A 78 3.92 -0.29 -3.83
CA LEU A 78 3.59 0.82 -2.94
C LEU A 78 4.52 2.03 -3.15
N LEU A 79 5.83 1.80 -3.25
CA LEU A 79 6.81 2.85 -3.54
C LEU A 79 6.59 3.46 -4.92
N HIS A 80 6.37 2.62 -5.93
CA HIS A 80 6.10 3.05 -7.29
C HIS A 80 4.85 3.93 -7.37
N GLY A 81 3.74 3.49 -6.78
CA GLY A 81 2.50 4.28 -6.70
C GLY A 81 2.70 5.60 -5.95
N SER A 82 3.41 5.58 -4.82
CA SER A 82 3.74 6.78 -4.04
C SER A 82 4.59 7.76 -4.83
N TYR A 83 5.55 7.27 -5.61
CA TYR A 83 6.38 8.09 -6.49
C TYR A 83 5.55 8.79 -7.56
N HIS A 84 4.68 8.06 -8.27
CA HIS A 84 3.80 8.65 -9.29
C HIS A 84 2.85 9.68 -8.70
N LYS A 85 2.28 9.40 -7.54
CA LYS A 85 1.44 10.36 -6.83
C LYS A 85 2.18 11.65 -6.47
N ARG A 86 3.41 11.55 -5.97
CA ARG A 86 4.26 12.72 -5.67
C ARG A 86 4.65 13.49 -6.94
N CYS A 87 4.93 12.78 -8.04
CA CYS A 87 5.20 13.41 -9.35
C CYS A 87 3.98 14.19 -9.87
N GLY A 88 2.78 13.60 -9.80
CA GLY A 88 1.54 14.25 -10.19
C GLY A 88 1.26 15.50 -9.34
N LEU A 89 1.42 15.39 -8.03
CA LEU A 89 1.28 16.52 -7.11
C LEU A 89 2.28 17.65 -7.43
N ARG A 90 3.55 17.30 -7.64
CA ARG A 90 4.59 18.27 -8.01
C ARG A 90 4.25 18.98 -9.31
N LEU A 91 3.74 18.25 -10.31
CA LEU A 91 3.34 18.83 -11.59
C LEU A 91 2.17 19.78 -11.41
N SER A 92 1.15 19.40 -10.65
CA SER A 92 -0.01 20.25 -10.33
C SER A 92 0.41 21.54 -9.62
N CYS A 93 1.28 21.44 -8.61
CA CYS A 93 1.80 22.60 -7.90
C CYS A 93 2.63 23.52 -8.82
N ARG A 94 3.45 22.92 -9.69
CA ARG A 94 4.27 23.68 -10.67
C ARG A 94 3.39 24.41 -11.67
N THR A 95 2.31 23.78 -12.13
CA THR A 95 1.34 24.41 -13.03
C THR A 95 0.61 25.56 -12.34
N ALA A 96 0.17 25.37 -11.10
CA ALA A 96 -0.48 26.42 -10.31
C ALA A 96 0.44 27.61 -10.00
N ALA A 97 1.75 27.38 -9.86
CA ALA A 97 2.77 28.41 -9.61
C ALA A 97 3.30 29.08 -10.89
N SER A 98 2.82 28.68 -12.08
CA SER A 98 3.27 29.29 -13.33
C SER A 98 2.73 30.70 -13.47
N ALA A 99 3.53 31.60 -14.09
CA ALA A 99 3.14 32.99 -14.36
C ALA A 99 2.15 33.14 -15.51
N ALA A 100 1.77 32.05 -16.18
CA ALA A 100 0.77 32.04 -17.25
C ALA A 100 -0.62 32.27 -16.67
N GLU A 101 -1.50 32.93 -17.44
CA GLU A 101 -2.90 33.10 -17.05
C GLU A 101 -3.54 31.73 -16.77
N PRO A 102 -4.12 31.54 -15.57
CA PRO A 102 -4.73 30.27 -15.24
C PRO A 102 -6.04 30.07 -15.98
N TYR A 103 -6.25 28.86 -16.46
CA TYR A 103 -7.50 28.43 -17.07
C TYR A 103 -8.10 27.27 -16.28
N VAL A 104 -9.41 27.31 -16.14
CA VAL A 104 -10.18 26.18 -15.58
C VAL A 104 -10.83 25.44 -16.75
N LEU A 105 -10.64 24.12 -16.79
CA LEU A 105 -11.31 23.24 -17.75
C LEU A 105 -12.47 22.56 -17.04
N THR A 106 -13.69 22.76 -17.52
CA THR A 106 -14.90 22.11 -17.01
C THR A 106 -15.44 21.15 -18.04
N LEU A 107 -15.93 19.99 -17.58
CA LEU A 107 -16.68 19.05 -18.38
C LEU A 107 -18.16 19.41 -18.26
N ASP A 108 -18.78 19.78 -19.38
CA ASP A 108 -20.21 20.04 -19.46
C ASP A 108 -20.89 18.82 -20.11
N GLU A 109 -21.50 17.99 -19.28
CA GLU A 109 -22.14 16.75 -19.72
C GLU A 109 -23.42 17.04 -20.51
N GLY A 110 -23.53 16.49 -21.73
CA GLY A 110 -24.72 16.55 -22.56
C GLY A 110 -25.15 17.92 -23.09
N LYS A 111 -24.39 18.97 -22.84
CA LYS A 111 -24.80 20.36 -23.18
C LYS A 111 -24.83 20.69 -24.67
N TRP A 112 -24.05 20.00 -25.47
CA TRP A 112 -23.98 20.25 -26.91
C TRP A 112 -24.55 19.07 -27.70
N ASN A 113 -25.80 19.18 -28.13
CA ASN A 113 -26.49 18.11 -28.90
C ASN A 113 -26.37 16.73 -28.25
N GLY A 114 -26.48 16.65 -26.93
CA GLY A 114 -26.35 15.39 -26.17
C GLY A 114 -24.92 14.84 -26.08
N ARG A 115 -23.90 15.62 -26.46
CA ARG A 115 -22.49 15.25 -26.34
C ARG A 115 -21.83 16.02 -25.21
N ASP A 116 -20.87 15.36 -24.56
CA ASP A 116 -20.01 15.98 -23.56
C ASP A 116 -19.05 16.96 -24.21
N THR A 117 -18.93 18.13 -23.65
CA THR A 117 -18.05 19.20 -24.15
C THR A 117 -17.13 19.70 -23.05
N TYR A 118 -15.90 20.00 -23.42
CA TYR A 118 -14.95 20.65 -22.52
C TYR A 118 -14.99 22.17 -22.74
N CYS A 119 -15.33 22.92 -21.70
CA CYS A 119 -15.30 24.37 -21.72
C CYS A 119 -14.06 24.89 -21.00
N LYS A 120 -13.36 25.83 -21.62
CA LYS A 120 -12.18 26.50 -21.08
C LYS A 120 -12.58 27.89 -20.60
N TRP A 121 -12.38 28.16 -19.32
CA TRP A 121 -12.67 29.45 -18.71
C TRP A 121 -11.39 30.10 -18.21
N SER A 122 -11.22 31.40 -18.42
CA SER A 122 -10.17 32.19 -17.77
C SER A 122 -10.56 32.43 -16.32
N GLY A 123 -9.67 32.14 -15.39
CA GLY A 123 -9.93 32.39 -13.97
C GLY A 123 -8.98 31.63 -13.06
N VAL A 124 -8.86 32.11 -11.84
CA VAL A 124 -8.07 31.46 -10.79
C VAL A 124 -8.93 30.36 -10.17
N PRO A 125 -8.45 29.10 -10.14
CA PRO A 125 -9.18 28.02 -9.50
C PRO A 125 -9.21 28.27 -7.97
N ASN A 126 -10.36 28.63 -7.45
CA ASN A 126 -10.55 28.76 -6.02
C ASN A 126 -10.51 27.38 -5.35
N GLY A 127 -9.78 27.29 -4.24
CA GLY A 127 -9.70 26.04 -3.48
C GLY A 127 -8.72 25.01 -4.01
N PHE A 128 -7.76 25.38 -4.88
CA PHE A 128 -6.71 24.46 -5.37
C PHE A 128 -6.01 23.70 -4.25
N GLY A 129 -5.63 24.38 -3.17
CA GLY A 129 -4.96 23.75 -2.02
C GLY A 129 -5.81 22.70 -1.32
N SER A 130 -7.12 22.89 -1.21
CA SER A 130 -8.04 21.92 -0.64
C SER A 130 -8.28 20.74 -1.59
N GLN A 131 -8.38 21.00 -2.89
CA GLN A 131 -8.54 19.92 -3.89
C GLN A 131 -7.32 18.99 -3.97
N VAL A 132 -6.11 19.55 -3.90
CA VAL A 132 -4.86 18.78 -3.87
C VAL A 132 -4.75 17.88 -2.63
N GLN A 133 -5.37 18.30 -1.51
CA GLN A 133 -5.38 17.53 -0.26
C GLN A 133 -6.54 16.54 -0.16
N MET A 134 -7.47 16.54 -1.11
CA MET A 134 -8.58 15.58 -1.12
C MET A 134 -8.07 14.15 -1.36
N ASP A 135 -8.71 13.21 -0.69
CA ASP A 135 -8.50 11.78 -0.98
C ASP A 135 -9.01 11.48 -2.38
N ASP A 136 -8.20 10.79 -3.17
CA ASP A 136 -8.60 10.28 -4.48
C ASP A 136 -9.64 9.14 -4.36
N GLY A 137 -10.27 8.78 -5.49
CA GLY A 137 -11.28 7.73 -5.54
C GLY A 137 -10.74 6.38 -5.04
N ALA A 138 -9.50 6.04 -5.37
CA ALA A 138 -8.84 4.82 -4.92
C ALA A 138 -8.67 4.80 -3.40
N GLN A 139 -8.24 5.89 -2.79
CA GLN A 139 -8.10 5.99 -1.34
C GLN A 139 -9.42 5.82 -0.60
N ARG A 140 -10.53 6.30 -1.17
CA ARG A 140 -11.88 6.10 -0.57
C ARG A 140 -12.26 4.62 -0.57
N ILE A 141 -12.04 3.93 -1.69
CA ILE A 141 -12.30 2.49 -1.82
C ILE A 141 -11.42 1.71 -0.84
N TYR A 142 -10.12 1.96 -0.83
CA TYR A 142 -9.18 1.27 0.06
C TYR A 142 -9.47 1.48 1.54
N ARG A 143 -10.04 2.60 1.94
CA ARG A 143 -10.45 2.83 3.33
C ARG A 143 -11.53 1.86 3.80
N VAL A 144 -12.35 1.34 2.89
CA VAL A 144 -13.39 0.34 3.20
C VAL A 144 -12.85 -1.08 2.98
N VAL A 145 -12.15 -1.31 1.88
CA VAL A 145 -11.69 -2.64 1.47
C VAL A 145 -10.54 -3.15 2.33
N CYS A 146 -9.57 -2.30 2.68
CA CYS A 146 -8.39 -2.72 3.44
C CYS A 146 -8.69 -3.27 4.84
N PRO A 147 -9.59 -2.68 5.65
CA PRO A 147 -9.97 -3.28 6.94
C PRO A 147 -10.64 -4.64 6.77
N LEU A 148 -11.49 -4.80 5.74
CA LEU A 148 -12.15 -6.07 5.44
C LEU A 148 -11.14 -7.14 5.00
N LEU A 149 -10.19 -6.77 4.14
CA LEU A 149 -9.10 -7.66 3.72
C LEU A 149 -8.24 -8.06 4.92
N LEU A 150 -7.90 -7.13 5.79
CA LEU A 150 -7.10 -7.41 6.98
C LEU A 150 -7.82 -8.38 7.92
N LEU A 151 -9.11 -8.19 8.13
CA LEU A 151 -9.94 -9.08 8.92
C LEU A 151 -10.01 -10.48 8.28
N ALA A 152 -10.23 -10.54 6.96
CA ALA A 152 -10.26 -11.79 6.21
C ALA A 152 -8.91 -12.53 6.29
N CYS A 153 -7.79 -11.81 6.17
CA CYS A 153 -6.44 -12.37 6.32
C CYS A 153 -6.21 -12.96 7.73
N LEU A 154 -6.64 -12.24 8.77
CA LEU A 154 -6.54 -12.71 10.16
C LEU A 154 -7.37 -13.97 10.38
N LEU A 155 -8.63 -13.97 9.95
CA LEU A 155 -9.52 -15.12 10.08
C LEU A 155 -8.99 -16.33 9.31
N PHE A 156 -8.55 -16.13 8.07
CA PHE A 156 -8.00 -17.21 7.26
C PHE A 156 -6.72 -17.79 7.89
N SER A 157 -5.83 -16.95 8.39
CA SER A 157 -4.59 -17.39 9.04
C SER A 157 -4.87 -18.19 10.32
N LEU A 158 -5.85 -17.76 11.11
CA LEU A 158 -6.28 -18.50 12.30
C LEU A 158 -6.89 -19.85 11.93
N LEU A 159 -7.82 -19.87 10.99
CA LEU A 159 -8.47 -21.10 10.54
C LEU A 159 -7.47 -22.08 9.93
N ALA A 160 -6.55 -21.59 9.10
CA ALA A 160 -5.52 -22.44 8.49
C ALA A 160 -4.55 -23.01 9.54
N SER A 161 -4.10 -22.19 10.48
CA SER A 161 -3.14 -22.63 11.50
C SER A 161 -3.74 -23.61 12.50
N TYR A 162 -4.93 -23.32 13.03
CA TYR A 162 -5.59 -24.19 13.99
C TYR A 162 -6.28 -25.37 13.33
N GLY A 163 -6.88 -25.18 12.14
CA GLY A 163 -7.51 -26.26 11.38
C GLY A 163 -6.52 -27.35 10.92
N LEU A 164 -5.27 -26.96 10.62
CA LEU A 164 -4.20 -27.90 10.31
C LEU A 164 -3.51 -28.48 11.56
N GLY A 165 -3.90 -28.07 12.75
CA GLY A 165 -3.30 -28.51 14.01
C GLY A 165 -1.84 -28.06 14.22
N LYS A 166 -1.40 -27.02 13.52
CA LYS A 166 -0.03 -26.51 13.57
C LYS A 166 0.01 -25.03 13.97
N PRO A 167 -0.20 -24.70 15.27
CA PRO A 167 -0.26 -23.30 15.72
C PRO A 167 1.07 -22.53 15.50
N GLN A 168 2.21 -23.24 15.43
CA GLN A 168 3.51 -22.67 15.10
C GLN A 168 3.61 -22.08 13.68
N HIS A 169 2.69 -22.43 12.77
CA HIS A 169 2.61 -21.86 11.42
C HIS A 169 1.77 -20.57 11.35
N LEU A 170 1.23 -20.08 12.48
CA LEU A 170 0.38 -18.89 12.49
C LEU A 170 1.08 -17.65 11.92
N LEU A 171 2.33 -17.40 12.34
CA LEU A 171 3.13 -16.27 11.84
C LEU A 171 3.40 -16.39 10.34
N TRP A 172 3.67 -17.59 9.87
CA TRP A 172 3.88 -17.86 8.44
C TRP A 172 2.61 -17.61 7.61
N CYS A 173 1.46 -18.06 8.08
CA CYS A 173 0.18 -17.76 7.45
C CYS A 173 -0.16 -16.25 7.50
N LEU A 174 0.12 -15.60 8.64
CA LEU A 174 -0.08 -14.16 8.80
C LEU A 174 0.85 -13.33 7.92
N SER A 175 2.05 -13.80 7.61
CA SER A 175 2.95 -13.11 6.69
C SER A 175 2.52 -13.27 5.23
N ALA A 176 2.03 -14.46 4.85
CA ALA A 176 1.65 -14.79 3.47
C ALA A 176 0.41 -14.02 2.99
N THR A 177 -0.64 -13.95 3.82
CA THR A 177 -1.94 -13.40 3.42
C THR A 177 -1.93 -11.89 3.18
N PRO A 178 -1.42 -11.03 4.09
CA PRO A 178 -1.34 -9.60 3.80
C PRO A 178 -0.31 -9.26 2.73
N ALA A 179 0.78 -10.04 2.60
CA ALA A 179 1.78 -9.85 1.56
C ALA A 179 1.18 -10.10 0.16
N SER A 180 0.44 -11.18 -0.01
CA SER A 180 -0.28 -11.44 -1.27
C SER A 180 -1.35 -10.41 -1.54
N ALA A 181 -2.18 -10.04 -0.54
CA ALA A 181 -3.21 -9.02 -0.70
C ALA A 181 -2.62 -7.65 -1.10
N SER A 182 -1.50 -7.24 -0.52
CA SER A 182 -0.83 -5.99 -0.87
C SER A 182 -0.23 -6.01 -2.28
N SER A 183 0.30 -7.15 -2.72
CA SER A 183 0.86 -7.31 -4.05
C SER A 183 -0.21 -7.24 -5.14
N PHE A 184 -1.34 -7.90 -4.95
CA PHE A 184 -2.45 -7.91 -5.92
C PHE A 184 -3.17 -6.58 -6.01
N SER A 185 -3.31 -5.86 -4.92
CA SER A 185 -4.03 -4.58 -4.90
C SER A 185 -3.16 -3.38 -5.29
N GLY A 186 -1.83 -3.54 -5.31
CA GLY A 186 -0.88 -2.52 -5.74
C GLY A 186 -0.52 -2.59 -7.22
N ALA A 187 -0.87 -3.67 -7.92
CA ALA A 187 -0.68 -3.83 -9.36
C ALA A 187 -1.84 -3.20 -10.15
#